data_1639bb5f9d12df7b7df04a7d272d4e14
#
_entry.id   1639bb5f9d12df7b7df04a7d272d4e14
#
_cell.length_a   1.000
_cell.length_b   1.000
_cell.length_c   1.000
_cell.angle_alpha   90.00
_cell.angle_beta   90.00
_cell.angle_gamma   90.00
#
_symmetry.space_group_name_H-M   'P 1'
#
loop_
_entity.id
_entity.type
_entity.pdbx_description
1 polymer ?
#
loop_
_entity_poly.entity_id
_entity_poly.type
_entity_poly.pdbx_seq_one_letter_code
_entity_poly.pdbx_strand_id
1 'polypeptide(L)'
;MTEQTLFEQLNSKNVNDHTEQKNGLTYLAWSYAHQELKKIDPNYTVKVHEFPHPDINTENYFVPYLATPEGYFVQVSVTVKDSTETEWLPVLDFRNKSLAKGSATTFDINKAQKRCFVKASALHGLGLYIYNGEELPSASDNDITELEERINQFVNLSQEKGRDATIDKTMRWQKISNINKLSQKQIAEANQKLDAGLKQLDSEEKQ
;
A
#
# COMPACT_ATOMS: atom_id res chain seq x y z
N MET A 1 -0.17 11.64 -37.72
CA MET A 1 0.13 10.88 -36.49
C MET A 1 -0.24 11.78 -35.34
N THR A 2 -1.22 11.41 -34.55
CA THR A 2 -1.62 12.15 -33.33
C THR A 2 -0.47 12.08 -32.33
N GLU A 3 -0.01 13.22 -31.87
CA GLU A 3 1.02 13.32 -30.85
C GLU A 3 0.47 12.73 -29.54
N GLN A 4 1.20 11.80 -28.90
CA GLN A 4 0.79 11.18 -27.64
C GLN A 4 0.70 12.24 -26.54
N THR A 5 -0.36 12.20 -25.77
CA THR A 5 -0.48 13.04 -24.57
C THR A 5 0.59 12.69 -23.53
N LEU A 6 0.86 13.61 -22.61
CA LEU A 6 1.79 13.36 -21.49
C LEU A 6 1.42 12.10 -20.72
N PHE A 7 0.11 11.93 -20.44
CA PHE A 7 -0.40 10.75 -19.74
C PHE A 7 -0.13 9.46 -20.52
N GLU A 8 -0.42 9.42 -21.81
CA GLU A 8 -0.16 8.23 -22.65
C GLU A 8 1.34 7.89 -22.71
N GLN A 9 2.21 8.89 -22.83
CA GLN A 9 3.67 8.71 -22.84
C GLN A 9 4.18 8.08 -21.55
N LEU A 10 3.67 8.52 -20.39
CA LEU A 10 4.09 8.01 -19.08
C LEU A 10 3.40 6.68 -18.73
N ASN A 11 2.12 6.53 -19.08
CA ASN A 11 1.34 5.33 -18.75
C ASN A 11 1.75 4.10 -19.58
N SER A 12 2.37 4.30 -20.74
CA SER A 12 2.91 3.21 -21.56
C SER A 12 4.23 2.63 -21.02
N LYS A 13 4.86 3.28 -20.02
CA LYS A 13 6.14 2.81 -19.46
C LYS A 13 5.95 1.63 -18.53
N ASN A 14 6.68 0.55 -18.80
CA ASN A 14 6.78 -0.58 -17.88
C ASN A 14 7.78 -0.21 -16.76
N VAL A 15 7.29 -0.17 -15.52
CA VAL A 15 8.10 0.16 -14.34
C VAL A 15 8.40 -1.04 -13.44
N ASN A 16 8.00 -2.26 -13.83
CA ASN A 16 8.06 -3.45 -12.98
C ASN A 16 9.45 -3.76 -12.43
N ASP A 17 10.50 -3.59 -13.25
CA ASP A 17 11.88 -3.86 -12.86
C ASP A 17 12.45 -2.83 -11.87
N HIS A 18 11.70 -1.76 -11.60
CA HIS A 18 12.06 -0.67 -10.70
C HIS A 18 11.14 -0.56 -9.49
N THR A 19 10.41 -1.64 -9.22
CA THR A 19 9.50 -1.73 -8.08
C THR A 19 10.04 -2.66 -7.00
N GLU A 20 9.68 -2.36 -5.76
CA GLU A 20 9.91 -3.23 -4.60
C GLU A 20 8.58 -3.60 -3.97
N GLN A 21 8.46 -4.85 -3.55
CA GLN A 21 7.31 -5.28 -2.75
C GLN A 21 7.65 -5.25 -1.26
N LYS A 22 6.84 -4.50 -0.49
CA LYS A 22 6.94 -4.43 0.97
C LYS A 22 5.54 -4.54 1.58
N ASN A 23 5.35 -5.50 2.48
CA ASN A 23 4.08 -5.69 3.19
C ASN A 23 2.86 -5.88 2.25
N GLY A 24 3.06 -6.56 1.12
CA GLY A 24 2.00 -6.79 0.13
C GLY A 24 1.69 -5.60 -0.78
N LEU A 25 2.37 -4.47 -0.61
CA LEU A 25 2.24 -3.29 -1.46
C LEU A 25 3.43 -3.17 -2.41
N THR A 26 3.16 -2.68 -3.61
CA THR A 26 4.18 -2.41 -4.63
C THR A 26 4.60 -0.95 -4.54
N TYR A 27 5.90 -0.71 -4.48
CA TYR A 27 6.50 0.63 -4.40
C TYR A 27 7.39 0.86 -5.59
N LEU A 28 7.14 1.92 -6.35
CA LEU A 28 8.07 2.39 -7.38
C LEU A 28 9.23 3.15 -6.72
N ALA A 29 10.46 2.87 -7.14
CA ALA A 29 11.63 3.60 -6.68
C ALA A 29 11.51 5.09 -7.06
N TRP A 30 11.59 5.99 -6.06
CA TRP A 30 11.47 7.44 -6.29
C TRP A 30 12.55 7.99 -7.23
N SER A 31 13.75 7.39 -7.20
CA SER A 31 14.85 7.77 -8.09
C SER A 31 14.57 7.44 -9.55
N TYR A 32 13.90 6.31 -9.80
CA TYR A 32 13.47 5.95 -11.15
C TYR A 32 12.35 6.89 -11.63
N ALA A 33 11.36 7.18 -10.78
CA ALA A 33 10.33 8.16 -11.12
C ALA A 33 10.95 9.52 -11.49
N HIS A 34 11.94 9.99 -10.71
CA HIS A 34 12.68 11.21 -11.00
C HIS A 34 13.37 11.17 -12.37
N GLN A 35 14.05 10.07 -12.69
CA GLN A 35 14.73 9.90 -13.98
C GLN A 35 13.76 9.94 -15.15
N GLU A 36 12.64 9.24 -15.05
CA GLU A 36 11.66 9.18 -16.14
C GLU A 36 10.99 10.54 -16.38
N LEU A 37 10.68 11.27 -15.31
CA LEU A 37 10.14 12.63 -15.44
C LEU A 37 11.16 13.58 -16.08
N LYS A 38 12.45 13.50 -15.70
CA LYS A 38 13.54 14.30 -16.30
C LYS A 38 13.77 14.00 -17.78
N LYS A 39 13.49 12.77 -18.23
CA LYS A 39 13.56 12.41 -19.67
C LYS A 39 12.42 13.05 -20.47
N ILE A 40 11.25 13.22 -19.87
CA ILE A 40 10.07 13.82 -20.52
C ILE A 40 10.14 15.36 -20.48
N ASP A 41 10.50 15.89 -19.32
CA ASP A 41 10.65 17.33 -19.09
C ASP A 41 11.85 17.60 -18.21
N PRO A 42 12.98 18.08 -18.78
CA PRO A 42 14.16 18.44 -18.01
C PRO A 42 13.92 19.52 -16.95
N ASN A 43 12.84 20.30 -17.10
CA ASN A 43 12.50 21.42 -16.23
C ASN A 43 11.35 21.08 -15.26
N TYR A 44 10.91 19.82 -15.22
CA TYR A 44 9.84 19.44 -14.28
C TYR A 44 10.19 19.85 -12.85
N THR A 45 9.20 20.20 -12.08
CA THR A 45 9.36 20.66 -10.69
C THR A 45 8.61 19.81 -9.71
N VAL A 46 9.15 19.74 -8.49
CA VAL A 46 8.50 19.10 -7.34
C VAL A 46 8.38 20.13 -6.24
N LYS A 47 7.16 20.35 -5.76
CA LYS A 47 6.87 21.23 -4.62
C LYS A 47 6.40 20.39 -3.44
N VAL A 48 7.18 20.36 -2.37
CA VAL A 48 6.71 19.91 -1.06
C VAL A 48 5.99 21.09 -0.42
N HIS A 49 4.74 20.88 -0.04
CA HIS A 49 3.96 21.92 0.62
C HIS A 49 4.35 22.04 2.08
N GLU A 50 4.35 23.28 2.55
CA GLU A 50 4.69 23.62 3.92
C GLU A 50 3.46 24.17 4.64
N PHE A 51 3.37 23.89 5.93
CA PHE A 51 2.26 24.24 6.81
C PHE A 51 2.77 24.94 8.06
N PRO A 52 1.98 25.81 8.71
CA PRO A 52 2.36 26.40 9.98
C PRO A 52 2.74 25.34 11.01
N HIS A 53 3.79 25.60 11.80
CA HIS A 53 4.21 24.65 12.84
C HIS A 53 3.10 24.49 13.89
N PRO A 54 2.70 23.26 14.25
CA PRO A 54 1.52 23.02 15.08
C PRO A 54 1.65 23.57 16.52
N ASP A 55 2.88 23.62 17.04
CA ASP A 55 3.14 23.96 18.45
C ASP A 55 3.90 25.29 18.62
N ILE A 56 4.31 25.93 17.53
CA ILE A 56 5.03 27.20 17.55
C ILE A 56 4.16 28.28 16.90
N ASN A 57 3.59 29.15 17.72
CA ASN A 57 2.72 30.21 17.25
C ASN A 57 3.55 31.41 16.78
N THR A 58 4.28 31.27 15.69
CA THR A 58 4.99 32.37 15.01
C THR A 58 4.56 32.36 13.54
N GLU A 59 4.33 33.54 12.97
CA GLU A 59 3.86 33.72 11.60
C GLU A 59 4.84 33.20 10.52
N ASN A 60 6.09 32.85 10.89
CA ASN A 60 7.15 32.55 9.94
C ASN A 60 7.81 31.18 10.16
N TYR A 61 7.17 30.28 10.90
CA TYR A 61 7.74 28.95 11.11
C TYR A 61 6.86 27.85 10.46
N PHE A 62 7.33 27.35 9.34
CA PHE A 62 6.65 26.35 8.55
C PHE A 62 7.35 25.01 8.62
N VAL A 63 6.60 23.94 8.49
CA VAL A 63 7.07 22.55 8.45
C VAL A 63 6.49 21.83 7.25
N PRO A 64 7.21 20.87 6.68
CA PRO A 64 6.78 20.19 5.45
C PRO A 64 5.78 19.05 5.75
N TYR A 65 4.86 19.28 6.66
CA TYR A 65 3.78 18.37 7.01
C TYR A 65 2.61 19.12 7.67
N LEU A 66 1.41 18.59 7.49
CA LEU A 66 0.23 19.01 8.23
C LEU A 66 0.04 18.10 9.44
N ALA A 67 0.01 18.67 10.66
CA ALA A 67 -0.36 17.93 11.86
C ALA A 67 -1.86 18.06 12.12
N THR A 68 -2.52 16.94 12.42
CA THR A 68 -3.93 16.85 12.82
C THR A 68 -4.03 16.15 14.18
N PRO A 69 -5.18 16.16 14.87
CA PRO A 69 -5.37 15.37 16.08
C PRO A 69 -5.11 13.87 15.86
N GLU A 70 -5.41 13.34 14.67
CA GLU A 70 -5.32 11.92 14.32
C GLU A 70 -3.95 11.51 13.80
N GLY A 71 -3.08 12.48 13.42
CA GLY A 71 -1.76 12.18 12.88
C GLY A 71 -1.21 13.25 11.96
N TYR A 72 -0.49 12.82 10.92
CA TYR A 72 0.24 13.72 10.03
C TYR A 72 -0.05 13.42 8.57
N PHE A 73 -0.07 14.46 7.74
CA PHE A 73 -0.10 14.38 6.29
C PHE A 73 1.10 15.12 5.69
N VAL A 74 1.54 14.63 4.55
CA VAL A 74 2.40 15.37 3.63
C VAL A 74 1.64 15.65 2.34
N GLN A 75 1.99 16.74 1.67
CA GLN A 75 1.43 17.10 0.37
C GLN A 75 2.55 17.42 -0.59
N VAL A 76 2.49 16.84 -1.79
CA VAL A 76 3.48 17.07 -2.85
C VAL A 76 2.76 17.34 -4.15
N SER A 77 3.20 18.40 -4.84
CA SER A 77 2.81 18.69 -6.24
C SER A 77 3.98 18.37 -7.17
N VAL A 78 3.65 17.75 -8.28
CA VAL A 78 4.59 17.48 -9.38
C VAL A 78 4.06 18.20 -10.61
N THR A 79 4.89 19.07 -11.18
CA THR A 79 4.56 19.79 -12.43
C THR A 79 5.46 19.26 -13.54
N VAL A 80 4.84 18.74 -14.58
CA VAL A 80 5.53 18.25 -15.79
C VAL A 80 4.95 18.99 -16.98
N LYS A 81 5.80 19.72 -17.71
CA LYS A 81 5.34 20.69 -18.73
C LYS A 81 4.33 21.67 -18.07
N ASP A 82 3.12 21.73 -18.60
CA ASP A 82 2.07 22.65 -18.12
C ASP A 82 1.04 21.94 -17.20
N SER A 83 1.25 20.67 -16.88
CA SER A 83 0.34 19.88 -16.03
C SER A 83 0.88 19.75 -14.63
N THR A 84 0.06 20.02 -13.63
CA THR A 84 0.39 19.88 -12.19
C THR A 84 -0.56 18.89 -11.54
N GLU A 85 -0.01 17.85 -10.96
CA GLU A 85 -0.73 16.89 -10.13
C GLU A 85 -0.30 17.01 -8.69
N THR A 86 -1.27 16.90 -7.78
CA THR A 86 -1.05 17.08 -6.34
C THR A 86 -1.63 15.90 -5.58
N GLU A 87 -0.82 15.31 -4.71
CA GLU A 87 -1.21 14.18 -3.87
C GLU A 87 -1.06 14.52 -2.40
N TRP A 88 -1.94 13.93 -1.58
CA TRP A 88 -1.85 13.92 -0.13
C TRP A 88 -1.56 12.51 0.37
N LEU A 89 -0.63 12.37 1.31
CA LEU A 89 -0.32 11.06 1.87
C LEU A 89 -0.26 11.15 3.41
N PRO A 90 -0.96 10.28 4.14
CA PRO A 90 -0.77 10.17 5.57
C PRO A 90 0.63 9.62 5.88
N VAL A 91 1.20 10.07 7.00
CA VAL A 91 2.46 9.51 7.51
C VAL A 91 2.13 8.23 8.27
N LEU A 92 2.65 7.11 7.76
CA LEU A 92 2.29 5.78 8.20
C LEU A 92 3.46 5.07 8.88
N ASP A 93 3.14 4.20 9.83
CA ASP A 93 4.06 3.23 10.41
C ASP A 93 4.37 2.07 9.43
N PHE A 94 5.14 1.08 9.90
CA PHE A 94 5.49 -0.10 9.11
C PHE A 94 4.30 -1.05 8.86
N ARG A 95 3.17 -0.89 9.57
CA ARG A 95 1.91 -1.63 9.40
C ARG A 95 0.90 -0.89 8.53
N ASN A 96 1.30 0.24 7.91
CA ASN A 96 0.42 1.14 7.16
C ASN A 96 -0.70 1.78 8.01
N LYS A 97 -0.50 1.89 9.34
CA LYS A 97 -1.39 2.66 10.23
C LYS A 97 -0.86 4.08 10.38
N SER A 98 -1.74 5.07 10.46
CA SER A 98 -1.36 6.47 10.70
C SER A 98 -0.57 6.61 11.99
N LEU A 99 0.55 7.32 11.93
CA LEU A 99 1.31 7.69 13.11
C LEU A 99 0.53 8.75 13.91
N ALA A 100 0.35 8.49 15.20
CA ALA A 100 -0.34 9.42 16.09
C ALA A 100 0.44 10.74 16.25
N LYS A 101 -0.25 11.81 16.63
CA LYS A 101 0.38 13.10 16.93
C LYS A 101 1.49 12.94 17.97
N GLY A 102 2.66 13.53 17.72
CA GLY A 102 3.85 13.45 18.59
C GLY A 102 4.75 12.22 18.35
N SER A 103 4.35 11.26 17.48
CA SER A 103 5.12 10.03 17.27
C SER A 103 5.94 10.00 15.96
N ALA A 104 5.66 10.90 15.01
CA ALA A 104 6.39 10.93 13.73
C ALA A 104 7.79 11.56 13.92
N THR A 105 8.79 10.91 13.33
CA THR A 105 10.14 11.45 13.23
C THR A 105 10.35 12.17 11.90
N THR A 106 11.43 12.95 11.80
CA THR A 106 11.82 13.60 10.53
C THR A 106 12.09 12.56 9.41
N PHE A 107 12.53 11.34 9.78
CA PHE A 107 12.70 10.24 8.86
C PHE A 107 11.36 9.76 8.29
N ASP A 108 10.33 9.63 9.14
CA ASP A 108 8.99 9.21 8.71
C ASP A 108 8.37 10.25 7.77
N ILE A 109 8.51 11.54 8.09
CA ILE A 109 8.06 12.64 7.24
C ILE A 109 8.77 12.58 5.87
N ASN A 110 10.10 12.49 5.84
CA ASN A 110 10.86 12.41 4.58
C ASN A 110 10.46 11.18 3.75
N LYS A 111 10.28 10.02 4.40
CA LYS A 111 9.82 8.79 3.74
C LYS A 111 8.42 8.97 3.12
N ALA A 112 7.50 9.59 3.85
CA ALA A 112 6.16 9.90 3.36
C ALA A 112 6.20 10.86 2.16
N GLN A 113 7.05 11.89 2.19
CA GLN A 113 7.24 12.82 1.06
C GLN A 113 7.72 12.11 -0.21
N LYS A 114 8.69 11.17 -0.09
CA LYS A 114 9.15 10.39 -1.25
C LYS A 114 8.05 9.50 -1.84
N ARG A 115 7.24 8.88 -0.99
CA ARG A 115 6.07 8.10 -1.42
C ARG A 115 5.01 9.01 -2.07
N CYS A 116 4.74 10.16 -1.48
CA CYS A 116 3.79 11.15 -1.98
C CYS A 116 4.22 11.68 -3.37
N PHE A 117 5.51 11.97 -3.54
CA PHE A 117 6.09 12.34 -4.83
C PHE A 117 5.82 11.28 -5.90
N VAL A 118 6.06 10.00 -5.59
CA VAL A 118 5.83 8.91 -6.55
C VAL A 118 4.35 8.78 -6.90
N LYS A 119 3.44 8.91 -5.92
CA LYS A 119 2.00 8.89 -6.18
C LYS A 119 1.54 10.08 -7.02
N ALA A 120 2.02 11.29 -6.74
CA ALA A 120 1.75 12.45 -7.59
C ALA A 120 2.30 12.25 -9.03
N SER A 121 3.44 11.58 -9.17
CA SER A 121 3.98 11.22 -10.49
C SER A 121 3.10 10.17 -11.21
N ALA A 122 2.46 9.27 -10.45
CA ALA A 122 1.55 8.28 -11.02
C ALA A 122 0.26 8.91 -11.56
N LEU A 123 -0.20 10.03 -10.99
CA LEU A 123 -1.35 10.77 -11.54
C LEU A 123 -1.06 11.31 -12.94
N HIS A 124 0.20 11.60 -13.28
CA HIS A 124 0.62 11.88 -14.66
C HIS A 124 0.69 10.64 -15.56
N GLY A 125 0.46 9.43 -15.02
CA GLY A 125 0.47 8.15 -15.73
C GLY A 125 1.63 7.22 -15.37
N LEU A 126 2.73 7.71 -14.77
CA LEU A 126 3.94 6.91 -14.54
C LEU A 126 3.72 5.79 -13.53
N GLY A 127 3.61 4.55 -14.02
CA GLY A 127 3.41 3.38 -13.18
C GLY A 127 2.06 3.37 -12.44
N LEU A 128 1.06 4.08 -12.92
CA LEU A 128 -0.27 4.16 -12.29
C LEU A 128 -0.87 2.78 -12.04
N TYR A 129 -0.61 1.82 -12.91
CA TYR A 129 -1.15 0.46 -12.81
C TYR A 129 -0.65 -0.32 -11.58
N ILE A 130 0.49 0.05 -10.96
CA ILE A 130 0.99 -0.64 -9.77
C ILE A 130 0.12 -0.35 -8.54
N TYR A 131 -0.65 0.72 -8.57
CA TYR A 131 -1.56 1.13 -7.49
C TYR A 131 -2.96 0.53 -7.61
N ASN A 132 -3.24 -0.25 -8.66
CA ASN A 132 -4.50 -0.95 -8.81
C ASN A 132 -4.67 -1.98 -7.68
N GLY A 133 -5.50 -1.64 -6.69
CA GLY A 133 -5.76 -2.46 -5.50
C GLY A 133 -5.04 -2.02 -4.21
N GLU A 134 -4.25 -0.93 -4.23
CA GLU A 134 -3.65 -0.37 -3.01
C GLU A 134 -4.66 0.27 -2.03
N GLU A 135 -5.82 0.68 -2.53
CA GLU A 135 -6.87 1.30 -1.70
C GLU A 135 -7.70 0.31 -0.89
N LEU A 136 -7.37 -0.97 -0.96
CA LEU A 136 -8.01 -1.95 -0.10
C LEU A 136 -7.47 -1.75 1.33
N PRO A 137 -8.34 -1.47 2.30
CA PRO A 137 -7.90 -1.33 3.69
C PRO A 137 -7.13 -2.58 4.12
N SER A 138 -6.06 -2.39 4.87
CA SER A 138 -5.43 -3.51 5.59
C SER A 138 -6.49 -4.19 6.42
N ALA A 139 -6.43 -5.51 6.52
CA ALA A 139 -7.34 -6.27 7.36
C ALA A 139 -7.34 -5.69 8.78
N SER A 140 -8.51 -5.59 9.37
CA SER A 140 -8.63 -5.19 10.79
C SER A 140 -8.08 -6.30 11.68
N ASP A 141 -7.72 -5.95 12.92
CA ASP A 141 -7.28 -6.96 13.90
C ASP A 141 -8.39 -8.03 14.12
N ASN A 142 -9.67 -7.65 13.97
CA ASN A 142 -10.81 -8.59 14.02
C ASN A 142 -10.83 -9.54 12.83
N ASP A 143 -10.61 -9.06 11.59
CA ASP A 143 -10.56 -9.91 10.39
C ASP A 143 -9.42 -10.94 10.49
N ILE A 144 -8.29 -10.54 11.08
CA ILE A 144 -7.14 -11.41 11.29
C ILE A 144 -7.49 -12.49 12.32
N THR A 145 -8.06 -12.09 13.47
CA THR A 145 -8.46 -13.02 14.53
C THR A 145 -9.50 -14.03 14.01
N GLU A 146 -10.50 -13.58 13.25
CA GLU A 146 -11.49 -14.44 12.63
C GLU A 146 -10.87 -15.45 11.66
N LEU A 147 -9.91 -15.00 10.83
CA LEU A 147 -9.20 -15.92 9.93
C LEU A 147 -8.36 -16.94 10.69
N GLU A 148 -7.69 -16.56 11.79
CA GLU A 148 -6.95 -17.48 12.65
C GLU A 148 -7.85 -18.55 13.26
N GLU A 149 -9.01 -18.16 13.77
CA GLU A 149 -10.00 -19.10 14.32
C GLU A 149 -10.49 -20.06 13.23
N ARG A 150 -10.76 -19.58 12.03
CA ARG A 150 -11.19 -20.43 10.90
C ARG A 150 -10.12 -21.39 10.42
N ILE A 151 -8.85 -20.96 10.41
CA ILE A 151 -7.71 -21.85 10.11
C ILE A 151 -7.63 -22.96 11.17
N ASN A 152 -7.74 -22.60 12.45
CA ASN A 152 -7.74 -23.59 13.55
C ASN A 152 -8.92 -24.59 13.41
N GLN A 153 -10.12 -24.11 13.11
CA GLN A 153 -11.28 -24.97 12.85
C GLN A 153 -11.04 -25.93 11.68
N PHE A 154 -10.49 -25.45 10.57
CA PHE A 154 -10.16 -26.30 9.42
C PHE A 154 -9.12 -27.37 9.76
N VAL A 155 -8.09 -27.01 10.54
CA VAL A 155 -7.06 -27.95 11.00
C VAL A 155 -7.67 -29.04 11.87
N ASN A 156 -8.49 -28.67 12.87
CA ASN A 156 -9.12 -29.62 13.77
C ASN A 156 -10.02 -30.62 13.02
N LEU A 157 -10.90 -30.11 12.15
CA LEU A 157 -11.78 -30.96 11.34
C LEU A 157 -10.99 -31.88 10.38
N SER A 158 -9.87 -31.37 9.82
CA SER A 158 -9.00 -32.19 8.97
C SER A 158 -8.35 -33.32 9.75
N GLN A 159 -7.88 -33.06 10.99
CA GLN A 159 -7.28 -34.05 11.87
C GLN A 159 -8.28 -35.09 12.34
N GLU A 160 -9.51 -34.71 12.68
CA GLU A 160 -10.59 -35.63 13.02
C GLU A 160 -10.88 -36.63 11.90
N LYS A 161 -10.64 -36.20 10.64
CA LYS A 161 -10.76 -37.06 9.46
C LYS A 161 -9.45 -37.79 9.08
N GLY A 162 -8.50 -37.85 9.98
CA GLY A 162 -7.25 -38.59 9.81
C GLY A 162 -6.23 -37.93 8.87
N ARG A 163 -6.44 -36.66 8.50
CA ARG A 163 -5.48 -35.92 7.65
C ARG A 163 -4.37 -35.33 8.50
N ASP A 164 -3.14 -35.34 7.98
CA ASP A 164 -2.00 -34.66 8.61
C ASP A 164 -2.04 -33.15 8.32
N ALA A 165 -2.91 -32.43 9.03
CA ALA A 165 -3.09 -31.00 8.94
C ALA A 165 -2.46 -30.30 10.15
N THR A 166 -1.76 -29.19 9.90
CA THR A 166 -1.24 -28.27 10.92
C THR A 166 -1.47 -26.83 10.45
N ILE A 167 -1.41 -25.86 11.38
CA ILE A 167 -1.53 -24.44 11.04
C ILE A 167 -0.52 -24.06 9.96
N ASP A 168 0.75 -24.45 10.12
CA ASP A 168 1.82 -24.15 9.14
C ASP A 168 1.53 -24.74 7.75
N LYS A 169 1.05 -25.99 7.68
CA LYS A 169 0.70 -26.61 6.41
C LYS A 169 -0.50 -25.90 5.77
N THR A 170 -1.49 -25.52 6.55
CA THR A 170 -2.67 -24.79 6.09
C THR A 170 -2.30 -23.40 5.61
N MET A 171 -1.45 -22.67 6.33
CA MET A 171 -0.94 -21.37 5.91
C MET A 171 -0.15 -21.46 4.59
N ARG A 172 0.72 -22.47 4.43
CA ARG A 172 1.44 -22.72 3.16
C ARG A 172 0.48 -23.04 2.00
N TRP A 173 -0.53 -23.87 2.26
CA TRP A 173 -1.57 -24.16 1.26
C TRP A 173 -2.32 -22.89 0.85
N GLN A 174 -2.61 -21.99 1.79
CA GLN A 174 -3.20 -20.68 1.55
C GLN A 174 -2.24 -19.70 0.88
N LYS A 175 -0.94 -19.99 0.81
CA LYS A 175 0.15 -19.08 0.40
C LYS A 175 0.31 -17.87 1.34
N ILE A 176 -0.01 -18.05 2.62
CA ILE A 176 0.13 -17.03 3.66
C ILE A 176 1.50 -17.20 4.33
N SER A 177 2.36 -16.21 4.18
CA SER A 177 3.66 -16.15 4.87
C SER A 177 3.58 -15.45 6.24
N ASN A 178 2.64 -14.51 6.39
CA ASN A 178 2.39 -13.77 7.63
C ASN A 178 0.95 -13.28 7.66
N ILE A 179 0.14 -13.85 8.57
CA ILE A 179 -1.29 -13.56 8.68
C ILE A 179 -1.57 -12.09 9.07
N ASN A 180 -0.71 -11.49 9.90
CA ASN A 180 -0.83 -10.11 10.35
C ASN A 180 -0.55 -9.06 9.26
N LYS A 181 -0.20 -9.50 8.05
CA LYS A 181 0.14 -8.62 6.92
C LYS A 181 -0.82 -8.74 5.74
N LEU A 182 -1.93 -9.44 5.92
CA LEU A 182 -2.90 -9.65 4.87
C LEU A 182 -3.75 -8.39 4.64
N SER A 183 -4.07 -8.13 3.37
CA SER A 183 -5.11 -7.18 2.99
C SER A 183 -6.50 -7.81 3.15
N GLN A 184 -7.56 -7.01 3.23
CA GLN A 184 -8.94 -7.54 3.26
C GLN A 184 -9.24 -8.46 2.07
N LYS A 185 -8.73 -8.15 0.88
CA LYS A 185 -8.87 -9.02 -0.30
C LYS A 185 -8.21 -10.38 -0.08
N GLN A 186 -7.00 -10.41 0.47
CA GLN A 186 -6.29 -11.66 0.74
C GLN A 186 -7.01 -12.49 1.83
N ILE A 187 -7.60 -11.85 2.84
CA ILE A 187 -8.45 -12.52 3.84
C ILE A 187 -9.70 -13.11 3.19
N ALA A 188 -10.38 -12.36 2.31
CA ALA A 188 -11.55 -12.86 1.60
C ALA A 188 -11.18 -14.07 0.71
N GLU A 189 -10.06 -14.01 -0.01
CA GLU A 189 -9.54 -15.13 -0.81
C GLU A 189 -9.19 -16.35 0.05
N ALA A 190 -8.56 -16.12 1.22
CA ALA A 190 -8.24 -17.18 2.18
C ALA A 190 -9.50 -17.84 2.74
N ASN A 191 -10.48 -17.04 3.13
CA ASN A 191 -11.77 -17.53 3.61
C ASN A 191 -12.51 -18.35 2.54
N GLN A 192 -12.51 -17.90 1.28
CA GLN A 192 -13.12 -18.64 0.17
C GLN A 192 -12.45 -20.02 -0.05
N LYS A 193 -11.13 -20.10 0.09
CA LYS A 193 -10.39 -21.37 -0.01
C LYS A 193 -10.71 -22.28 1.17
N LEU A 194 -10.80 -21.75 2.40
CA LEU A 194 -11.21 -22.54 3.57
C LEU A 194 -12.63 -23.10 3.40
N ASP A 195 -13.57 -22.29 2.89
CA ASP A 195 -14.94 -22.76 2.60
C ASP A 195 -14.95 -23.91 1.58
N ALA A 196 -14.16 -23.79 0.54
CA ALA A 196 -14.02 -24.86 -0.46
C ALA A 196 -13.41 -26.14 0.14
N GLY A 197 -12.40 -25.99 0.98
CA GLY A 197 -11.77 -27.11 1.70
C GLY A 197 -12.71 -27.78 2.70
N LEU A 198 -13.48 -27.00 3.47
CA LEU A 198 -14.49 -27.53 4.40
C LEU A 198 -15.58 -28.32 3.67
N LYS A 199 -16.11 -27.78 2.55
CA LYS A 199 -17.09 -28.49 1.71
C LYS A 199 -16.55 -29.83 1.18
N GLN A 200 -15.28 -29.90 0.83
CA GLN A 200 -14.63 -31.12 0.40
C GLN A 200 -14.54 -32.14 1.54
N LEU A 201 -14.19 -31.68 2.76
CA LEU A 201 -14.18 -32.54 3.96
C LEU A 201 -15.55 -33.13 4.27
N ASP A 202 -16.62 -32.32 4.11
CA ASP A 202 -18.01 -32.77 4.36
C ASP A 202 -18.52 -33.73 3.28
N SER A 203 -18.05 -33.60 2.03
CA SER A 203 -18.49 -34.47 0.94
C SER A 203 -17.90 -35.89 1.02
N GLU A 204 -16.77 -36.04 1.70
CA GLU A 204 -16.15 -37.37 1.94
C GLU A 204 -16.86 -38.20 3.03
N GLU A 205 -17.72 -37.58 3.82
CA GLU A 205 -18.56 -38.26 4.82
C GLU A 205 -19.77 -39.00 4.22
N LYS A 206 -20.09 -38.69 2.95
CA LYS A 206 -21.32 -39.22 2.30
C LYS A 206 -21.04 -40.36 1.30
N GLN A 207 -19.81 -40.84 1.28
CA GLN A 207 -19.41 -42.03 0.50
C GLN A 207 -19.00 -43.18 1.44
#